data_d0bb0a667937f4c53dde91d047897b55
#
_entry.id   d0bb0a667937f4c53dde91d047897b55
#
_cell.length_a   1.000
_cell.length_b   1.000
_cell.length_c   1.000
_cell.angle_alpha   90.00
_cell.angle_beta   90.00
_cell.angle_gamma   90.00
#
_symmetry.space_group_name_H-M   'P 1'
#
loop_
_entity.id
_entity.type
_entity.pdbx_description
1 polymer ?
#
loop_
_entity_poly.entity_id
_entity_poly.type
_entity_poly.pdbx_seq_one_letter_code
_entity_poly.pdbx_strand_id
1 'polypeptide(L)'
;MLTCDEYMSPASLAEAFAAMKANRGRYRIVAGATDTLPWAREGRAGDVHIPVLIDIARIPELCEISVDDKRVRLGAATPIQRFLDDPALGRALPAMPRCAVWFADDQIRAQATVGGNIVNASPAADATPCLIAHEAVVELASARGKRTMPLKDFVSGPNKTALADGELLTVIECDSLPAHGGSFEKVGHRRSLVISLVCLAALIKLNRDGSKVENARLAIAGIGPKPLRLTDVENFLRGPLSAECLYAAADMPVSLVASRTRQEYRRDVVRGFMLRGLINAARRAGADSGVLTPELEVAYV
;
A
#
# COMPACT_ATOMS: atom_id res chain seq x y z
N MET A 1 6.72 -27.52 -4.72
CA MET A 1 7.68 -26.65 -5.44
C MET A 1 7.01 -26.17 -6.70
N LEU A 2 7.14 -24.89 -7.08
CA LEU A 2 6.58 -24.38 -8.35
C LEU A 2 7.24 -25.07 -9.54
N THR A 3 6.44 -25.52 -10.49
CA THR A 3 6.88 -26.05 -11.79
C THR A 3 6.17 -25.31 -12.91
N CYS A 4 6.79 -25.22 -14.08
CA CYS A 4 6.19 -24.71 -15.31
C CYS A 4 6.71 -25.48 -16.50
N ASP A 5 5.96 -25.46 -17.62
CA ASP A 5 6.41 -26.02 -18.90
C ASP A 5 7.30 -25.01 -19.62
N GLU A 6 6.98 -23.71 -19.52
CA GLU A 6 7.71 -22.63 -20.15
C GLU A 6 7.87 -21.43 -19.20
N TYR A 7 9.06 -20.83 -19.22
CA TYR A 7 9.37 -19.58 -18.53
C TYR A 7 9.81 -18.54 -19.55
N MET A 8 9.06 -17.44 -19.64
CA MET A 8 9.29 -16.34 -20.57
C MET A 8 9.73 -15.08 -19.82
N SER A 9 10.75 -14.40 -20.31
CA SER A 9 11.24 -13.14 -19.78
C SER A 9 11.27 -12.07 -20.88
N PRO A 10 10.13 -11.46 -21.23
CA PRO A 10 10.04 -10.43 -22.26
C PRO A 10 10.87 -9.20 -21.89
N ALA A 11 11.50 -8.57 -22.89
CA ALA A 11 12.33 -7.39 -22.72
C ALA A 11 11.55 -6.08 -22.86
N SER A 12 10.27 -6.13 -23.25
CA SER A 12 9.40 -4.97 -23.46
C SER A 12 7.95 -5.30 -23.15
N LEU A 13 7.12 -4.26 -22.92
CA LEU A 13 5.67 -4.42 -22.81
C LEU A 13 5.05 -5.04 -24.06
N ALA A 14 5.56 -4.69 -25.27
CA ALA A 14 5.06 -5.26 -26.51
C ALA A 14 5.28 -6.78 -26.58
N GLU A 15 6.46 -7.26 -26.19
CA GLU A 15 6.77 -8.69 -26.11
C GLU A 15 5.93 -9.38 -25.01
N ALA A 16 5.73 -8.73 -23.86
CA ALA A 16 4.88 -9.27 -22.80
C ALA A 16 3.44 -9.46 -23.28
N PHE A 17 2.86 -8.47 -23.97
CA PHE A 17 1.50 -8.59 -24.51
C PHE A 17 1.42 -9.65 -25.63
N ALA A 18 2.45 -9.80 -26.47
CA ALA A 18 2.51 -10.87 -27.44
C ALA A 18 2.53 -12.26 -26.78
N ALA A 19 3.36 -12.44 -25.74
CA ALA A 19 3.45 -13.66 -24.95
C ALA A 19 2.11 -14.00 -24.28
N MET A 20 1.45 -13.00 -23.64
CA MET A 20 0.13 -13.15 -23.03
C MET A 20 -0.94 -13.58 -24.05
N LYS A 21 -0.93 -12.98 -25.24
CA LYS A 21 -1.86 -13.32 -26.32
C LYS A 21 -1.64 -14.74 -26.82
N ALA A 22 -0.39 -15.15 -27.03
CA ALA A 22 -0.03 -16.49 -27.52
C ALA A 22 -0.42 -17.60 -26.52
N ASN A 23 -0.37 -17.28 -25.22
CA ASN A 23 -0.60 -18.23 -24.13
C ASN A 23 -1.92 -18.00 -23.39
N ARG A 24 -2.91 -17.41 -24.02
CA ARG A 24 -4.19 -17.05 -23.39
C ARG A 24 -4.79 -18.19 -22.59
N GLY A 25 -5.15 -17.92 -21.32
CA GLY A 25 -5.73 -18.90 -20.39
C GLY A 25 -4.73 -19.90 -19.79
N ARG A 26 -3.44 -19.86 -20.18
CA ARG A 26 -2.41 -20.80 -19.73
C ARG A 26 -1.23 -20.14 -19.02
N TYR A 27 -1.22 -18.82 -18.89
CA TYR A 27 -0.10 -18.10 -18.30
C TYR A 27 -0.43 -17.52 -16.93
N ARG A 28 0.62 -17.25 -16.16
CA ARG A 28 0.60 -16.36 -15.00
C ARG A 28 1.71 -15.33 -15.12
N ILE A 29 1.38 -14.08 -14.84
CA ILE A 29 2.35 -13.00 -14.72
C ILE A 29 3.04 -13.11 -13.37
N VAL A 30 4.35 -12.99 -13.37
CA VAL A 30 5.17 -12.86 -12.18
C VAL A 30 6.09 -11.65 -12.31
N ALA A 31 6.40 -11.03 -11.16
CA ALA A 31 7.43 -10.01 -11.01
C ALA A 31 8.33 -10.45 -9.85
N GLY A 32 8.15 -9.94 -8.64
CA GLY A 32 8.92 -10.39 -7.48
C GLY A 32 8.64 -11.82 -7.01
N ALA A 33 7.54 -12.43 -7.43
CA ALA A 33 7.09 -13.80 -7.12
C ALA A 33 7.00 -14.15 -5.60
N THR A 34 7.01 -13.13 -4.74
CA THR A 34 7.07 -13.28 -3.27
C THR A 34 5.79 -13.84 -2.65
N ASP A 35 4.68 -13.89 -3.39
CA ASP A 35 3.46 -14.63 -3.02
C ASP A 35 3.36 -15.96 -3.78
N THR A 36 3.66 -15.96 -5.10
CA THR A 36 3.52 -17.14 -5.96
C THR A 36 4.39 -18.31 -5.49
N LEU A 37 5.63 -18.04 -5.10
CA LEU A 37 6.55 -19.10 -4.63
C LEU A 37 6.12 -19.72 -3.30
N PRO A 38 5.75 -18.96 -2.24
CA PRO A 38 5.19 -19.52 -1.01
C PRO A 38 3.92 -20.35 -1.26
N TRP A 39 2.98 -19.87 -2.05
CA TRP A 39 1.73 -20.62 -2.36
C TRP A 39 2.00 -21.95 -3.04
N ALA A 40 2.98 -21.99 -3.96
CA ALA A 40 3.39 -23.23 -4.58
C ALA A 40 4.03 -24.21 -3.58
N ARG A 41 4.83 -23.70 -2.63
CA ARG A 41 5.44 -24.52 -1.56
C ARG A 41 4.38 -25.07 -0.60
N GLU A 42 3.34 -24.31 -0.32
CA GLU A 42 2.22 -24.72 0.51
C GLU A 42 1.26 -25.69 -0.21
N GLY A 43 1.49 -25.98 -1.49
CA GLY A 43 0.65 -26.87 -2.28
C GLY A 43 -0.72 -26.31 -2.63
N ARG A 44 -0.87 -24.97 -2.66
CA ARG A 44 -2.12 -24.32 -3.00
C ARG A 44 -2.57 -24.73 -4.40
N ALA A 45 -3.84 -25.14 -4.52
CA ALA A 45 -4.39 -25.60 -5.78
C ALA A 45 -4.25 -24.53 -6.89
N GLY A 46 -3.73 -24.93 -8.04
CA GLY A 46 -3.46 -24.04 -9.19
C GLY A 46 -2.17 -23.25 -9.10
N ASP A 47 -1.40 -23.35 -8.00
CA ASP A 47 -0.14 -22.63 -7.83
C ASP A 47 1.09 -23.55 -7.92
N VAL A 48 0.94 -24.87 -7.80
CA VAL A 48 2.05 -25.83 -7.85
C VAL A 48 2.61 -26.01 -9.24
N HIS A 49 1.73 -26.07 -10.26
CA HIS A 49 2.12 -26.12 -11.66
C HIS A 49 1.39 -25.05 -12.46
N ILE A 50 2.16 -24.22 -13.15
CA ILE A 50 1.66 -23.13 -14.00
C ILE A 50 2.25 -23.35 -15.39
N PRO A 51 1.45 -23.63 -16.44
CA PRO A 51 1.99 -23.98 -17.74
C PRO A 51 2.97 -22.96 -18.28
N VAL A 52 2.65 -21.67 -18.23
CA VAL A 52 3.53 -20.60 -18.72
C VAL A 52 3.69 -19.52 -17.66
N LEU A 53 4.93 -19.26 -17.24
CA LEU A 53 5.30 -18.12 -16.39
C LEU A 53 5.85 -17.01 -17.28
N ILE A 54 5.27 -15.81 -17.18
CA ILE A 54 5.76 -14.62 -17.87
C ILE A 54 6.31 -13.66 -16.80
N ASP A 55 7.62 -13.55 -16.76
CA ASP A 55 8.34 -12.68 -15.80
C ASP A 55 8.51 -11.27 -16.40
N ILE A 56 7.84 -10.31 -15.76
CA ILE A 56 7.86 -8.91 -16.19
C ILE A 56 8.75 -8.02 -15.31
N ALA A 57 9.50 -8.59 -14.35
CA ALA A 57 10.24 -7.82 -13.35
C ALA A 57 11.31 -6.91 -13.94
N ARG A 58 11.82 -7.23 -15.15
CA ARG A 58 12.95 -6.53 -15.78
C ARG A 58 12.57 -5.71 -17.01
N ILE A 59 11.28 -5.57 -17.29
CA ILE A 59 10.81 -4.72 -18.38
C ILE A 59 11.10 -3.25 -18.00
N PRO A 60 11.94 -2.53 -18.79
CA PRO A 60 12.38 -1.17 -18.42
C PRO A 60 11.22 -0.21 -18.14
N GLU A 61 10.17 -0.24 -18.95
CA GLU A 61 8.98 0.60 -18.81
C GLU A 61 8.24 0.39 -17.48
N LEU A 62 8.42 -0.77 -16.84
CA LEU A 62 7.86 -1.09 -15.54
C LEU A 62 8.78 -0.74 -14.36
N CYS A 63 10.02 -0.35 -14.62
CA CYS A 63 11.02 -0.03 -13.61
C CYS A 63 11.26 1.47 -13.45
N GLU A 64 10.70 2.30 -14.35
CA GLU A 64 10.88 3.75 -14.33
C GLU A 64 10.28 4.39 -13.09
N ILE A 65 11.02 5.33 -12.49
CA ILE A 65 10.57 6.15 -11.37
C ILE A 65 10.82 7.60 -11.71
N SER A 66 9.81 8.45 -11.52
CA SER A 66 9.98 9.89 -11.55
C SER A 66 9.30 10.56 -10.37
N VAL A 67 9.94 11.59 -9.84
CA VAL A 67 9.48 12.37 -8.69
C VAL A 67 9.61 13.84 -9.02
N ASP A 68 8.52 14.57 -8.88
CA ASP A 68 8.52 16.02 -8.87
C ASP A 68 7.77 16.57 -7.65
N ASP A 69 7.62 17.89 -7.56
CA ASP A 69 7.00 18.55 -6.41
C ASP A 69 5.50 18.22 -6.24
N LYS A 70 4.83 17.77 -7.30
CA LYS A 70 3.39 17.52 -7.31
C LYS A 70 3.04 16.05 -7.43
N ARG A 71 3.85 15.29 -8.19
CA ARG A 71 3.52 13.91 -8.58
C ARG A 71 4.71 12.99 -8.39
N VAL A 72 4.39 11.76 -8.08
CA VAL A 72 5.31 10.62 -8.11
C VAL A 72 4.74 9.60 -9.08
N ARG A 73 5.57 9.15 -10.00
CA ARG A 73 5.25 8.09 -10.96
C ARG A 73 6.16 6.89 -10.70
N LEU A 74 5.56 5.74 -10.45
CA LEU A 74 6.25 4.49 -10.15
C LEU A 74 5.88 3.46 -11.20
N GLY A 75 6.84 2.88 -11.87
CA GLY A 75 6.64 1.66 -12.66
C GLY A 75 6.21 0.51 -11.75
N ALA A 76 5.34 -0.36 -12.23
CA ALA A 76 4.73 -1.43 -11.41
C ALA A 76 5.75 -2.44 -10.87
N ALA A 77 6.90 -2.60 -11.53
CA ALA A 77 8.00 -3.45 -11.06
C ALA A 77 8.94 -2.78 -10.04
N THR A 78 8.63 -1.55 -9.58
CA THR A 78 9.40 -0.88 -8.52
C THR A 78 9.45 -1.74 -7.26
N PRO A 79 10.63 -2.15 -6.76
CA PRO A 79 10.76 -2.90 -5.52
C PRO A 79 10.37 -2.07 -4.30
N ILE A 80 9.77 -2.70 -3.29
CA ILE A 80 9.42 -2.05 -2.02
C ILE A 80 10.64 -1.45 -1.33
N GLN A 81 11.81 -2.06 -1.50
CA GLN A 81 13.08 -1.58 -0.94
C GLN A 81 13.44 -0.15 -1.39
N ARG A 82 13.02 0.26 -2.60
CA ARG A 82 13.30 1.61 -3.13
C ARG A 82 12.80 2.75 -2.22
N PHE A 83 11.73 2.53 -1.45
CA PHE A 83 11.22 3.53 -0.51
C PHE A 83 12.12 3.75 0.72
N LEU A 84 13.05 2.85 0.99
CA LEU A 84 14.08 3.02 2.02
C LEU A 84 15.37 3.60 1.44
N ASP A 85 15.71 3.22 0.20
CA ASP A 85 17.00 3.55 -0.41
C ASP A 85 16.99 4.92 -1.11
N ASP A 86 15.81 5.42 -1.51
CA ASP A 86 15.67 6.66 -2.27
C ASP A 86 15.09 7.79 -1.40
N PRO A 87 15.92 8.75 -0.96
CA PRO A 87 15.46 9.85 -0.13
C PRO A 87 14.44 10.78 -0.81
N ALA A 88 14.44 10.87 -2.16
CA ALA A 88 13.46 11.67 -2.88
C ALA A 88 12.08 11.03 -2.81
N LEU A 89 11.98 9.72 -3.01
CA LEU A 89 10.75 8.96 -2.78
C LEU A 89 10.29 9.07 -1.33
N GLY A 90 11.19 8.96 -0.36
CA GLY A 90 10.87 9.06 1.06
C GLY A 90 10.30 10.42 1.45
N ARG A 91 10.77 11.50 0.85
CA ARG A 91 10.22 12.86 1.05
C ARG A 91 8.87 13.04 0.36
N ALA A 92 8.76 12.60 -0.89
CA ALA A 92 7.54 12.75 -1.68
C ALA A 92 6.38 11.89 -1.12
N LEU A 93 6.69 10.71 -0.59
CA LEU A 93 5.73 9.71 -0.08
C LEU A 93 6.02 9.37 1.39
N PRO A 94 5.82 10.29 2.35
CA PRO A 94 6.35 10.19 3.71
C PRO A 94 5.81 9.01 4.55
N ALA A 95 4.68 8.38 4.17
CA ALA A 95 4.20 7.15 4.80
C ALA A 95 4.91 5.88 4.28
N MET A 96 5.42 5.89 3.03
CA MET A 96 5.96 4.70 2.39
C MET A 96 7.25 4.16 3.04
N PRO A 97 8.24 4.97 3.45
CA PRO A 97 9.40 4.45 4.18
C PRO A 97 9.00 3.75 5.48
N ARG A 98 7.98 4.27 6.16
CA ARG A 98 7.46 3.66 7.39
C ARG A 98 6.77 2.34 7.14
N CYS A 99 6.00 2.25 6.05
CA CYS A 99 5.43 1.00 5.57
C CYS A 99 6.54 -0.01 5.21
N ALA A 100 7.55 0.41 4.47
CA ALA A 100 8.62 -0.46 4.00
C ALA A 100 9.41 -1.09 5.15
N VAL A 101 9.68 -0.36 6.25
CA VAL A 101 10.33 -0.93 7.46
C VAL A 101 9.56 -2.13 8.03
N TRP A 102 8.22 -2.10 8.00
CA TRP A 102 7.36 -3.17 8.51
C TRP A 102 6.96 -4.21 7.46
N PHE A 103 7.36 -3.99 6.21
CA PHE A 103 7.07 -4.90 5.10
C PHE A 103 8.06 -6.06 5.09
N ALA A 104 7.60 -7.25 5.48
CA ALA A 104 8.36 -8.51 5.46
C ALA A 104 9.79 -8.39 6.04
N ASP A 105 10.82 -8.70 5.24
CA ASP A 105 12.24 -8.55 5.52
C ASP A 105 12.99 -7.97 4.32
N ASP A 106 14.31 -7.78 4.46
CA ASP A 106 15.15 -7.16 3.43
C ASP A 106 15.15 -7.94 2.11
N GLN A 107 15.18 -9.28 2.20
CA GLN A 107 15.19 -10.13 1.00
C GLN A 107 13.87 -10.05 0.24
N ILE A 108 12.75 -10.09 0.97
CA ILE A 108 11.43 -9.98 0.37
C ILE A 108 11.22 -8.57 -0.19
N ARG A 109 11.62 -7.50 0.53
CA ARG A 109 11.50 -6.12 0.03
C ARG A 109 12.30 -5.86 -1.24
N ALA A 110 13.46 -6.47 -1.37
CA ALA A 110 14.29 -6.35 -2.56
C ALA A 110 13.64 -6.96 -3.83
N GLN A 111 12.73 -7.92 -3.66
CA GLN A 111 12.05 -8.59 -4.76
C GLN A 111 10.58 -8.18 -4.91
N ALA A 112 9.85 -8.01 -3.81
CA ALA A 112 8.44 -7.64 -3.84
C ALA A 112 8.24 -6.29 -4.52
N THR A 113 7.34 -6.24 -5.51
CA THR A 113 7.07 -5.02 -6.28
C THR A 113 5.80 -4.34 -5.81
N VAL A 114 5.73 -3.02 -5.99
CA VAL A 114 4.53 -2.22 -5.69
C VAL A 114 3.33 -2.74 -6.50
N GLY A 115 3.51 -2.95 -7.80
CA GLY A 115 2.47 -3.49 -8.67
C GLY A 115 2.02 -4.88 -8.24
N GLY A 116 2.96 -5.76 -7.89
CA GLY A 116 2.64 -7.11 -7.37
C GLY A 116 1.79 -7.05 -6.10
N ASN A 117 2.15 -6.18 -5.13
CA ASN A 117 1.39 -5.98 -3.89
C ASN A 117 -0.05 -5.49 -4.16
N ILE A 118 -0.22 -4.56 -5.11
CA ILE A 118 -1.54 -4.04 -5.50
C ILE A 118 -2.36 -5.11 -6.22
N VAL A 119 -1.80 -5.78 -7.23
CA VAL A 119 -2.53 -6.76 -8.07
C VAL A 119 -2.89 -8.02 -7.30
N ASN A 120 -2.07 -8.44 -6.33
CA ASN A 120 -2.40 -9.52 -5.42
C ASN A 120 -3.70 -9.24 -4.63
N ALA A 121 -4.06 -7.96 -4.46
CA ALA A 121 -5.30 -7.49 -3.84
C ALA A 121 -5.62 -8.17 -2.50
N SER A 122 -4.58 -8.42 -1.68
CA SER A 122 -4.78 -8.86 -0.30
C SER A 122 -5.52 -7.77 0.49
N PRO A 123 -6.57 -8.09 1.25
CA PRO A 123 -7.19 -7.13 2.18
C PRO A 123 -6.21 -6.55 3.20
N ALA A 124 -5.08 -7.20 3.39
CA ALA A 124 -4.02 -6.84 4.32
C ALA A 124 -2.74 -6.34 3.62
N ALA A 125 -2.84 -5.91 2.36
CA ALA A 125 -1.70 -5.37 1.61
C ALA A 125 -1.20 -4.06 2.26
N ASP A 126 0.06 -4.02 2.69
CA ASP A 126 0.61 -2.92 3.48
C ASP A 126 0.83 -1.65 2.65
N ALA A 127 1.30 -1.76 1.40
CA ALA A 127 1.57 -0.58 0.57
C ALA A 127 0.30 0.09 0.05
N THR A 128 -0.79 -0.66 -0.14
CA THR A 128 -2.01 -0.15 -0.75
C THR A 128 -2.65 1.01 0.02
N PRO A 129 -2.84 0.97 1.37
CA PRO A 129 -3.38 2.14 2.09
C PRO A 129 -2.48 3.37 2.01
N CYS A 130 -1.14 3.20 2.01
CA CYS A 130 -0.24 4.34 1.82
C CYS A 130 -0.49 5.03 0.48
N LEU A 131 -0.59 4.28 -0.60
CA LEU A 131 -0.83 4.80 -1.94
C LEU A 131 -2.24 5.39 -2.10
N ILE A 132 -3.26 4.79 -1.47
CA ILE A 132 -4.62 5.36 -1.42
C ILE A 132 -4.62 6.71 -0.69
N ALA A 133 -3.88 6.86 0.41
CA ALA A 133 -3.73 8.14 1.09
C ALA A 133 -3.03 9.20 0.22
N HIS A 134 -2.18 8.79 -0.73
CA HIS A 134 -1.56 9.64 -1.74
C HIS A 134 -2.40 9.85 -3.01
N GLU A 135 -3.71 9.50 -3.00
CA GLU A 135 -4.63 9.62 -4.16
C GLU A 135 -4.10 8.90 -5.40
N ALA A 136 -3.52 7.72 -5.23
CA ALA A 136 -2.92 6.98 -6.32
C ALA A 136 -3.94 6.61 -7.40
N VAL A 137 -3.51 6.77 -8.66
CA VAL A 137 -4.16 6.32 -9.88
C VAL A 137 -3.30 5.25 -10.51
N VAL A 138 -3.89 4.17 -10.98
CA VAL A 138 -3.20 3.10 -11.69
C VAL A 138 -3.40 3.20 -13.19
N GLU A 139 -2.34 2.99 -13.97
CA GLU A 139 -2.39 2.81 -15.42
C GLU A 139 -2.44 1.30 -15.71
N LEU A 140 -3.43 0.90 -16.47
CA LEU A 140 -3.62 -0.45 -16.97
C LEU A 140 -3.39 -0.44 -18.46
N ALA A 141 -2.48 -1.28 -18.96
CA ALA A 141 -2.12 -1.35 -20.36
C ALA A 141 -2.32 -2.75 -20.95
N SER A 142 -2.63 -2.80 -22.23
CA SER A 142 -2.75 -3.99 -23.03
C SER A 142 -2.31 -3.72 -24.47
N ALA A 143 -2.25 -4.75 -25.31
CA ALA A 143 -2.02 -4.57 -26.76
C ALA A 143 -3.08 -3.67 -27.45
N ARG A 144 -4.23 -3.40 -26.81
CA ARG A 144 -5.32 -2.56 -27.34
C ARG A 144 -5.23 -1.10 -26.93
N GLY A 145 -4.38 -0.74 -25.98
CA GLY A 145 -4.23 0.61 -25.44
C GLY A 145 -4.11 0.65 -23.93
N LYS A 146 -4.29 1.84 -23.39
CA LYS A 146 -4.13 2.14 -21.96
C LYS A 146 -5.39 2.77 -21.40
N ARG A 147 -5.65 2.55 -20.12
CA ARG A 147 -6.66 3.25 -19.33
C ARG A 147 -6.16 3.50 -17.92
N THR A 148 -6.73 4.47 -17.25
CA THR A 148 -6.39 4.80 -15.86
C THR A 148 -7.64 4.73 -14.97
N MET A 149 -7.42 4.46 -13.68
CA MET A 149 -8.48 4.52 -12.68
C MET A 149 -7.89 4.74 -11.28
N PRO A 150 -8.67 5.31 -10.33
CA PRO A 150 -8.23 5.44 -8.95
C PRO A 150 -7.89 4.08 -8.32
N LEU A 151 -6.78 4.00 -7.57
CA LEU A 151 -6.38 2.76 -6.90
C LEU A 151 -7.45 2.22 -5.93
N LYS A 152 -8.16 3.12 -5.23
CA LYS A 152 -9.27 2.74 -4.32
C LYS A 152 -10.40 1.97 -4.99
N ASP A 153 -10.57 2.17 -6.31
CA ASP A 153 -11.61 1.52 -7.12
C ASP A 153 -11.06 0.29 -7.86
N PHE A 154 -9.73 0.19 -7.99
CA PHE A 154 -9.06 -0.92 -8.64
C PHE A 154 -9.16 -2.23 -7.83
N VAL A 155 -8.99 -2.17 -6.51
CA VAL A 155 -9.17 -3.31 -5.62
C VAL A 155 -10.64 -3.45 -5.28
N SER A 156 -11.29 -4.48 -5.82
CA SER A 156 -12.74 -4.71 -5.67
C SER A 156 -13.09 -5.68 -4.53
N GLY A 157 -12.13 -6.46 -4.04
CA GLY A 157 -12.30 -7.42 -2.95
C GLY A 157 -11.07 -8.32 -2.77
N PRO A 158 -11.12 -9.31 -1.87
CA PRO A 158 -10.00 -10.20 -1.62
C PRO A 158 -9.56 -10.93 -2.90
N ASN A 159 -8.31 -10.73 -3.32
CA ASN A 159 -7.71 -11.24 -4.55
C ASN A 159 -8.52 -10.89 -5.81
N LYS A 160 -9.24 -9.77 -5.80
CA LYS A 160 -10.04 -9.29 -6.94
C LYS A 160 -9.67 -7.86 -7.28
N THR A 161 -9.38 -7.63 -8.55
CA THR A 161 -9.06 -6.32 -9.11
C THR A 161 -9.91 -6.02 -10.34
N ALA A 162 -9.84 -4.81 -10.83
CA ALA A 162 -10.47 -4.36 -12.07
C ALA A 162 -9.62 -4.67 -13.33
N LEU A 163 -8.55 -5.48 -13.24
CA LEU A 163 -7.79 -5.95 -14.41
C LEU A 163 -8.70 -6.76 -15.33
N ALA A 164 -8.72 -6.39 -16.60
CA ALA A 164 -9.33 -7.20 -17.64
C ALA A 164 -8.32 -8.20 -18.22
N ASP A 165 -8.84 -9.21 -18.95
CA ASP A 165 -7.99 -10.19 -19.63
C ASP A 165 -7.03 -9.50 -20.63
N GLY A 166 -5.76 -9.83 -20.54
CA GLY A 166 -4.70 -9.25 -21.35
C GLY A 166 -4.22 -7.86 -20.91
N GLU A 167 -4.65 -7.35 -19.75
CA GLU A 167 -4.11 -6.13 -19.15
C GLU A 167 -3.00 -6.41 -18.14
N LEU A 168 -2.06 -5.48 -18.05
CA LEU A 168 -1.06 -5.36 -16.99
C LEU A 168 -1.25 -4.03 -16.26
N LEU A 169 -1.06 -4.00 -14.94
CA LEU A 169 -0.81 -2.77 -14.21
C LEU A 169 0.62 -2.33 -14.53
N THR A 170 0.78 -1.16 -15.14
CA THR A 170 2.07 -0.68 -15.64
C THR A 170 2.65 0.45 -14.82
N VAL A 171 1.81 1.35 -14.33
CA VAL A 171 2.23 2.53 -13.60
C VAL A 171 1.30 2.81 -12.43
N ILE A 172 1.87 3.30 -11.35
CA ILE A 172 1.16 3.93 -10.24
C ILE A 172 1.58 5.40 -10.20
N GLU A 173 0.63 6.30 -10.34
CA GLU A 173 0.86 7.73 -10.23
C GLU A 173 0.12 8.27 -9.01
N CYS A 174 0.80 9.06 -8.16
CA CYS A 174 0.22 9.57 -6.92
C CYS A 174 0.74 10.97 -6.57
N ASP A 175 0.06 11.63 -5.63
CA ASP A 175 0.44 12.96 -5.17
C ASP A 175 1.75 12.91 -4.39
N SER A 176 2.67 13.84 -4.71
CA SER A 176 3.85 14.14 -3.91
C SER A 176 3.44 15.04 -2.74
N LEU A 177 3.72 14.62 -1.52
CA LEU A 177 3.27 15.30 -0.30
C LEU A 177 4.44 15.61 0.68
N PRO A 178 5.51 16.31 0.23
CA PRO A 178 6.72 16.51 1.03
C PRO A 178 6.48 17.39 2.27
N ALA A 179 5.40 18.17 2.30
CA ALA A 179 5.03 19.03 3.43
C ALA A 179 4.17 18.30 4.50
N HIS A 180 3.90 17.00 4.31
CA HIS A 180 3.13 16.22 5.28
C HIS A 180 4.06 15.39 6.17
N GLY A 181 3.75 15.30 7.46
CA GLY A 181 4.25 14.25 8.31
C GLY A 181 3.53 12.94 7.98
N GLY A 182 4.29 11.86 7.75
CA GLY A 182 3.75 10.56 7.39
C GLY A 182 3.97 9.51 8.47
N SER A 183 2.98 8.65 8.69
CA SER A 183 3.09 7.46 9.52
C SER A 183 2.48 6.24 8.86
N PHE A 184 2.95 5.08 9.28
CA PHE A 184 2.35 3.79 8.97
C PHE A 184 2.35 2.95 10.24
N GLU A 185 1.19 2.41 10.59
CA GLU A 185 1.00 1.56 11.75
C GLU A 185 0.46 0.20 11.33
N LYS A 186 0.97 -0.84 11.97
CA LYS A 186 0.64 -2.22 11.64
C LYS A 186 0.51 -3.08 12.88
N VAL A 187 -0.55 -3.88 12.96
CA VAL A 187 -0.69 -4.93 13.96
C VAL A 187 -0.73 -6.29 13.27
N GLY A 188 0.01 -7.23 13.82
CA GLY A 188 0.07 -8.61 13.38
C GLY A 188 0.33 -9.54 14.56
N HIS A 189 0.39 -10.87 14.31
CA HIS A 189 0.60 -11.87 15.36
C HIS A 189 2.04 -11.92 15.91
N ARG A 190 2.97 -11.28 15.23
CA ARG A 190 4.40 -11.21 15.60
C ARG A 190 4.99 -9.92 15.03
N ARG A 191 6.22 -9.60 15.45
CA ARG A 191 6.85 -8.33 15.10
C ARG A 191 7.35 -8.25 13.66
N SER A 192 7.75 -9.35 13.07
CA SER A 192 8.35 -9.40 11.71
C SER A 192 7.73 -10.52 10.89
N LEU A 193 7.82 -10.43 9.55
CA LEU A 193 7.34 -11.45 8.60
C LEU A 193 5.89 -11.87 8.88
N VAL A 194 4.99 -10.91 9.00
CA VAL A 194 3.61 -11.14 9.39
C VAL A 194 2.64 -10.44 8.46
N ILE A 195 1.53 -11.10 8.17
CA ILE A 195 0.37 -10.50 7.50
C ILE A 195 -0.35 -9.59 8.48
N SER A 196 -0.69 -8.38 8.04
CA SER A 196 -1.40 -7.40 8.85
C SER A 196 -2.80 -7.88 9.24
N LEU A 197 -3.15 -7.76 10.51
CA LEU A 197 -4.55 -7.80 10.94
C LEU A 197 -5.24 -6.48 10.66
N VAL A 198 -4.55 -5.38 10.98
CA VAL A 198 -4.92 -4.00 10.64
C VAL A 198 -3.65 -3.27 10.24
N CYS A 199 -3.70 -2.44 9.21
CA CYS A 199 -2.66 -1.48 8.92
C CYS A 199 -3.26 -0.14 8.47
N LEU A 200 -2.58 0.96 8.83
CA LEU A 200 -3.03 2.33 8.65
C LEU A 200 -1.90 3.17 8.09
N ALA A 201 -2.20 3.99 7.10
CA ALA A 201 -1.38 5.11 6.67
C ALA A 201 -2.04 6.42 7.08
N ALA A 202 -1.28 7.32 7.70
CA ALA A 202 -1.73 8.67 8.04
C ALA A 202 -0.73 9.71 7.58
N LEU A 203 -1.24 10.76 6.96
CA LEU A 203 -0.52 11.91 6.44
C LEU A 203 -1.16 13.16 7.02
N ILE A 204 -0.41 13.99 7.71
CA ILE A 204 -0.90 15.23 8.31
C ILE A 204 -0.01 16.39 7.86
N LYS A 205 -0.64 17.47 7.39
CA LYS A 205 -0.01 18.77 7.18
C LYS A 205 -0.55 19.74 8.21
N LEU A 206 0.35 20.39 8.92
CA LEU A 206 0.02 21.42 9.89
C LEU A 206 0.27 22.81 9.29
N ASN A 207 -0.38 23.81 9.90
CA ASN A 207 -0.05 25.20 9.68
C ASN A 207 1.35 25.51 10.25
N ARG A 208 1.85 26.74 10.01
CA ARG A 208 3.22 27.13 10.31
C ARG A 208 3.60 27.01 11.78
N ASP A 209 2.67 27.23 12.70
CA ASP A 209 2.93 27.17 14.16
C ASP A 209 2.64 25.79 14.77
N GLY A 210 2.23 24.80 13.95
CA GLY A 210 1.97 23.43 14.40
C GLY A 210 0.67 23.24 15.19
N SER A 211 -0.17 24.27 15.32
CA SER A 211 -1.38 24.25 16.16
C SER A 211 -2.64 23.78 15.46
N LYS A 212 -2.63 23.72 14.11
CA LYS A 212 -3.83 23.37 13.31
C LYS A 212 -3.50 22.39 12.19
N VAL A 213 -4.39 21.44 11.98
CA VAL A 213 -4.38 20.55 10.83
C VAL A 213 -4.96 21.29 9.62
N GLU A 214 -4.11 21.58 8.62
CA GLU A 214 -4.53 22.14 7.33
C GLU A 214 -5.06 21.06 6.39
N ASN A 215 -4.42 19.90 6.40
CA ASN A 215 -4.78 18.76 5.58
C ASN A 215 -4.46 17.45 6.31
N ALA A 216 -5.35 16.49 6.19
CA ALA A 216 -5.12 15.12 6.62
C ALA A 216 -5.53 14.17 5.51
N ARG A 217 -4.79 13.06 5.34
CA ARG A 217 -5.12 11.98 4.42
C ARG A 217 -4.86 10.64 5.12
N LEU A 218 -5.88 9.80 5.18
CA LEU A 218 -5.84 8.55 5.93
C LEU A 218 -6.43 7.40 5.11
N ALA A 219 -5.78 6.25 5.19
CA ALA A 219 -6.35 5.03 4.64
C ALA A 219 -6.00 3.84 5.53
N ILE A 220 -6.92 2.90 5.62
CA ILE A 220 -6.84 1.72 6.49
C ILE A 220 -7.09 0.45 5.68
N ALA A 221 -6.41 -0.63 6.04
CA ALA A 221 -6.62 -1.96 5.47
C ALA A 221 -6.72 -3.03 6.56
N GLY A 222 -7.23 -4.20 6.21
CA GLY A 222 -7.43 -5.32 7.14
C GLY A 222 -8.71 -5.27 7.97
N ILE A 223 -9.50 -4.20 7.91
CA ILE A 223 -10.76 -4.08 8.65
C ILE A 223 -11.99 -4.55 7.86
N GLY A 224 -11.83 -4.79 6.56
CA GLY A 224 -12.89 -5.21 5.65
C GLY A 224 -12.32 -5.93 4.42
N PRO A 225 -13.13 -6.17 3.39
CA PRO A 225 -12.73 -6.91 2.19
C PRO A 225 -11.74 -6.14 1.29
N LYS A 226 -11.62 -4.84 1.45
CA LYS A 226 -10.71 -3.98 0.69
C LYS A 226 -10.21 -2.81 1.55
N PRO A 227 -9.09 -2.18 1.18
CA PRO A 227 -8.64 -0.94 1.81
C PRO A 227 -9.66 0.19 1.67
N LEU A 228 -9.73 1.05 2.68
CA LEU A 228 -10.66 2.18 2.73
C LEU A 228 -9.91 3.49 2.95
N ARG A 229 -10.31 4.55 2.23
CA ARG A 229 -9.97 5.93 2.56
C ARG A 229 -10.89 6.43 3.68
N LEU A 230 -10.35 7.13 4.66
CA LEU A 230 -11.09 7.61 5.84
C LEU A 230 -11.44 9.11 5.71
N THR A 231 -12.15 9.47 4.65
CA THR A 231 -12.47 10.89 4.32
C THR A 231 -13.22 11.62 5.42
N ASP A 232 -14.11 10.94 6.16
CA ASP A 232 -14.86 11.56 7.27
C ASP A 232 -13.92 11.91 8.42
N VAL A 233 -12.95 11.04 8.74
CA VAL A 233 -11.91 11.31 9.75
C VAL A 233 -11.00 12.45 9.30
N GLU A 234 -10.62 12.49 8.03
CA GLU A 234 -9.80 13.55 7.44
C GLU A 234 -10.48 14.93 7.56
N ASN A 235 -11.78 14.98 7.28
CA ASN A 235 -12.57 16.19 7.41
C ASN A 235 -12.73 16.61 8.86
N PHE A 236 -12.95 15.65 9.77
CA PHE A 236 -13.06 15.89 11.21
C PHE A 236 -11.78 16.49 11.79
N LEU A 237 -10.61 16.02 11.35
CA LEU A 237 -9.30 16.46 11.83
C LEU A 237 -8.95 17.90 11.43
N ARG A 238 -9.60 18.49 10.42
CA ARG A 238 -9.29 19.86 9.97
C ARG A 238 -9.66 20.88 11.03
N GLY A 239 -8.68 21.67 11.47
CA GLY A 239 -8.86 22.69 12.49
C GLY A 239 -7.86 22.55 13.62
N PRO A 240 -8.17 23.05 14.82
CA PRO A 240 -7.27 23.02 15.97
C PRO A 240 -6.85 21.60 16.32
N LEU A 241 -5.54 21.40 16.49
CA LEU A 241 -4.98 20.12 16.91
C LEU A 241 -5.04 20.06 18.45
N SER A 242 -5.72 19.06 18.99
CA SER A 242 -5.78 18.80 20.43
C SER A 242 -5.81 17.30 20.73
N ALA A 243 -5.53 16.90 21.97
CA ALA A 243 -5.62 15.52 22.41
C ALA A 243 -7.04 14.97 22.20
N GLU A 244 -8.06 15.74 22.62
CA GLU A 244 -9.47 15.36 22.46
C GLU A 244 -9.85 15.14 21.00
N CYS A 245 -9.36 16.00 20.09
CA CYS A 245 -9.57 15.83 18.65
C CYS A 245 -8.96 14.51 18.15
N LEU A 246 -7.73 14.20 18.57
CA LEU A 246 -7.06 12.96 18.18
C LEU A 246 -7.75 11.71 18.72
N TYR A 247 -8.21 11.73 19.99
CA TYR A 247 -8.98 10.63 20.57
C TYR A 247 -10.30 10.41 19.84
N ALA A 248 -11.06 11.48 19.59
CA ALA A 248 -12.34 11.39 18.88
C ALA A 248 -12.15 10.87 17.45
N ALA A 249 -11.13 11.36 16.73
CA ALA A 249 -10.77 10.86 15.39
C ALA A 249 -10.39 9.38 15.39
N ALA A 250 -9.71 8.91 16.45
CA ALA A 250 -9.28 7.52 16.56
C ALA A 250 -10.45 6.55 16.76
N ASP A 251 -11.56 6.99 17.33
CA ASP A 251 -12.76 6.19 17.56
C ASP A 251 -13.62 6.00 16.30
N MET A 252 -13.59 6.96 15.37
CA MET A 252 -14.47 6.96 14.19
C MET A 252 -14.39 5.68 13.35
N PRO A 253 -13.21 5.11 13.00
CA PRO A 253 -13.13 3.95 12.14
C PRO A 253 -13.49 2.62 12.83
N VAL A 254 -13.71 2.59 14.16
CA VAL A 254 -14.07 1.37 14.90
C VAL A 254 -15.38 0.77 14.37
N SER A 255 -16.35 1.61 14.01
CA SER A 255 -17.63 1.19 13.42
C SER A 255 -17.49 0.58 12.01
N LEU A 256 -16.41 0.89 11.29
CA LEU A 256 -16.16 0.39 9.94
C LEU A 256 -15.58 -1.02 9.90
N VAL A 257 -15.22 -1.59 11.06
CA VAL A 257 -14.65 -2.94 11.12
C VAL A 257 -15.70 -3.98 10.74
N ALA A 258 -15.57 -4.50 9.52
CA ALA A 258 -16.46 -5.48 8.91
C ALA A 258 -15.76 -6.83 8.63
N SER A 259 -14.57 -7.05 9.16
CA SER A 259 -13.83 -8.31 8.99
C SER A 259 -14.56 -9.48 9.63
N ARG A 260 -14.62 -10.62 8.94
CA ARG A 260 -15.26 -11.85 9.45
C ARG A 260 -14.44 -12.54 10.55
N THR A 261 -13.13 -12.27 10.62
CA THR A 261 -12.23 -12.92 11.58
C THR A 261 -11.76 -11.92 12.61
N ARG A 262 -11.82 -12.32 13.89
CA ARG A 262 -11.33 -11.54 15.04
C ARG A 262 -11.87 -10.11 15.07
N GLN A 263 -13.16 -9.94 14.78
CA GLN A 263 -13.79 -8.63 14.65
C GLN A 263 -13.66 -7.78 15.92
N GLU A 264 -13.92 -8.35 17.09
CA GLU A 264 -13.77 -7.66 18.38
C GLU A 264 -12.34 -7.18 18.59
N TYR A 265 -11.36 -8.08 18.46
CA TYR A 265 -9.94 -7.73 18.58
C TYR A 265 -9.54 -6.61 17.60
N ARG A 266 -10.05 -6.64 16.35
CA ARG A 266 -9.75 -5.57 15.39
C ARG A 266 -10.37 -4.23 15.80
N ARG A 267 -11.57 -4.23 16.40
CA ARG A 267 -12.21 -3.02 16.95
C ARG A 267 -11.39 -2.42 18.09
N ASP A 268 -10.90 -3.27 18.98
CA ASP A 268 -10.09 -2.83 20.14
C ASP A 268 -8.78 -2.20 19.67
N VAL A 269 -8.08 -2.85 18.72
CA VAL A 269 -6.76 -2.36 18.28
C VAL A 269 -6.84 -1.19 17.30
N VAL A 270 -7.91 -1.05 16.51
CA VAL A 270 -8.05 0.04 15.53
C VAL A 270 -7.91 1.40 16.21
N ARG A 271 -8.59 1.63 17.36
CA ARG A 271 -8.50 2.87 18.12
C ARG A 271 -7.06 3.23 18.50
N GLY A 272 -6.34 2.28 19.13
CA GLY A 272 -4.97 2.51 19.58
C GLY A 272 -4.00 2.77 18.42
N PHE A 273 -4.13 2.01 17.32
CA PHE A 273 -3.28 2.18 16.14
C PHE A 273 -3.61 3.47 15.37
N MET A 274 -4.90 3.85 15.30
CA MET A 274 -5.30 5.15 14.75
C MET A 274 -4.69 6.30 15.55
N LEU A 275 -4.86 6.29 16.87
CA LEU A 275 -4.30 7.33 17.75
C LEU A 275 -2.78 7.43 17.55
N ARG A 276 -2.08 6.31 17.60
CA ARG A 276 -0.63 6.26 17.39
C ARG A 276 -0.23 6.79 16.02
N GLY A 277 -0.92 6.38 14.97
CA GLY A 277 -0.66 6.84 13.61
C GLY A 277 -0.85 8.35 13.47
N LEU A 278 -1.92 8.90 14.04
CA LEU A 278 -2.20 10.34 14.03
C LEU A 278 -1.13 11.14 14.79
N ILE A 279 -0.76 10.69 16.00
CA ILE A 279 0.29 11.35 16.80
C ILE A 279 1.63 11.32 16.06
N ASN A 280 2.02 10.15 15.53
CA ASN A 280 3.28 10.02 14.80
C ASN A 280 3.32 10.89 13.53
N ALA A 281 2.21 11.00 12.80
CA ALA A 281 2.10 11.87 11.65
C ALA A 281 2.15 13.35 12.06
N ALA A 282 1.43 13.75 13.10
CA ALA A 282 1.44 15.12 13.62
C ALA A 282 2.84 15.54 14.12
N ARG A 283 3.53 14.70 14.89
CA ARG A 283 4.92 14.95 15.32
C ARG A 283 5.85 15.18 14.15
N ARG A 284 5.76 14.35 13.11
CA ARG A 284 6.59 14.50 11.91
C ARG A 284 6.21 15.69 11.05
N ALA A 285 4.98 16.19 11.19
CA ALA A 285 4.53 17.43 10.59
C ALA A 285 4.97 18.69 11.36
N GLY A 286 5.59 18.52 12.55
CA GLY A 286 6.06 19.62 13.38
C GLY A 286 5.05 20.09 14.44
N ALA A 287 4.14 19.19 14.90
CA ALA A 287 3.26 19.52 16.03
C ALA A 287 4.04 19.90 17.28
N ASP A 288 3.55 20.90 18.01
CA ASP A 288 4.10 21.30 19.30
C ASP A 288 3.98 20.13 20.30
N SER A 289 5.08 19.86 21.02
CA SER A 289 5.13 18.86 22.08
C SER A 289 4.13 19.11 23.21
N GLY A 290 3.73 20.36 23.44
CA GLY A 290 2.72 20.72 24.42
C GLY A 290 1.29 20.29 24.07
N VAL A 291 1.00 20.07 22.79
CA VAL A 291 -0.30 19.55 22.32
C VAL A 291 -0.37 18.02 22.44
N LEU A 292 0.78 17.36 22.39
CA LEU A 292 0.92 15.91 22.50
C LEU A 292 1.37 15.60 23.94
N THR A 293 0.43 15.64 24.88
CA THR A 293 0.69 15.50 26.32
C THR A 293 1.34 14.16 26.69
N PRO A 294 2.06 14.07 27.86
CA PRO A 294 2.63 12.81 28.36
C PRO A 294 1.62 11.67 28.50
N GLU A 295 0.35 11.98 28.73
CA GLU A 295 -0.75 10.99 28.81
C GLU A 295 -0.97 10.28 27.45
N LEU A 296 -0.75 10.98 26.32
CA LEU A 296 -0.72 10.38 25.01
C LEU A 296 0.54 9.52 24.79
N GLU A 297 1.62 9.74 25.54
CA GLU A 297 2.85 8.94 25.47
C GLU A 297 2.73 7.61 26.23
N VAL A 298 2.01 7.58 27.34
CA VAL A 298 1.80 6.37 28.16
C VAL A 298 0.94 5.31 27.43
N ALA A 299 0.11 5.72 26.49
CA ALA A 299 -0.67 4.79 25.66
C ALA A 299 0.18 3.97 24.67
N TYR A 300 1.52 4.09 24.71
CA TYR A 300 2.47 3.53 23.73
C TYR A 300 3.40 2.42 24.24
N VAL A 301 3.36 2.08 25.50
CA VAL A 301 4.22 1.04 26.07
C VAL A 301 3.61 -0.35 25.97
#